data_dee724e914037593a2e25a84493c3517
#
_entry.id   dee724e914037593a2e25a84493c3517
#
_cell.length_a   1.000
_cell.length_b   1.000
_cell.length_c   1.000
_cell.angle_alpha   90.00
_cell.angle_beta   90.00
_cell.angle_gamma   90.00
#
_symmetry.space_group_name_H-M   'P 1'
#
loop_
_entity.id
_entity.type
_entity.pdbx_description
1 polymer ?
#
loop_
_entity_poly.entity_id
_entity_poly.type
_entity_poly.pdbx_seq_one_letter_code
_entity_poly.pdbx_strand_id
1 'polypeptide(L)'
;MSKDVILTPEQIAAEERRWLFDAPIAELAEVKGVTVDEAVKLRTDAILQEAAVPIEVTVRPIEPQGKLIGFASVNYGGVVIDDFKVVDGKNGIFLGAPSKPDPTSRTGYRSTVRINDRATQERLNAAGAQAYHSAVEKLIA
;
A
#
# COMPACT_ATOMS: atom_id res chain seq x y z
N MET A 1 29.01 -27.91 -21.46
CA MET A 1 27.75 -28.64 -21.35
C MET A 1 26.77 -27.85 -20.49
N SER A 2 25.72 -27.43 -21.11
CA SER A 2 24.71 -26.70 -20.38
C SER A 2 23.82 -27.67 -19.62
N LYS A 3 23.53 -27.35 -18.40
CA LYS A 3 22.54 -28.06 -17.62
C LYS A 3 21.36 -27.15 -17.42
N ASP A 4 20.21 -27.64 -17.79
CA ASP A 4 18.99 -26.91 -17.51
C ASP A 4 18.76 -26.99 -16.01
N VAL A 5 19.11 -25.93 -15.32
CA VAL A 5 18.86 -25.82 -13.89
C VAL A 5 17.44 -25.30 -13.70
N ILE A 6 16.57 -26.16 -13.20
CA ILE A 6 15.22 -25.77 -12.86
C ILE A 6 15.25 -25.25 -11.43
N LEU A 7 15.03 -23.95 -11.28
CA LEU A 7 14.98 -23.34 -9.98
C LEU A 7 13.57 -23.48 -9.39
N THR A 8 13.50 -23.74 -8.09
CA THR A 8 12.23 -23.68 -7.38
C THR A 8 11.76 -22.26 -7.26
N PRO A 9 10.46 -22.02 -7.02
CA PRO A 9 9.97 -20.66 -6.78
C PRO A 9 10.72 -19.92 -5.66
N GLU A 10 11.10 -20.63 -4.60
CA GLU A 10 11.87 -20.07 -3.49
C GLU A 10 13.28 -19.66 -3.93
N GLN A 11 13.91 -20.47 -4.79
CA GLN A 11 15.24 -20.15 -5.32
C GLN A 11 15.20 -18.94 -6.24
N ILE A 12 14.17 -18.85 -7.08
CA ILE A 12 13.95 -17.70 -7.96
C ILE A 12 13.76 -16.43 -7.13
N ALA A 13 12.94 -16.50 -6.10
CA ALA A 13 12.70 -15.35 -5.22
C ALA A 13 13.98 -14.94 -4.48
N ALA A 14 14.78 -15.90 -4.01
CA ALA A 14 16.03 -15.61 -3.32
C ALA A 14 17.05 -14.96 -4.26
N GLU A 15 17.12 -15.40 -5.51
CA GLU A 15 18.02 -14.84 -6.49
C GLU A 15 17.60 -13.43 -6.92
N GLU A 16 16.29 -13.21 -7.12
CA GLU A 16 15.73 -11.89 -7.40
C GLU A 16 16.06 -10.91 -6.27
N ARG A 17 15.91 -11.37 -5.02
CA ARG A 17 16.23 -10.57 -3.85
C ARG A 17 17.71 -10.21 -3.81
N ARG A 18 18.59 -11.16 -4.09
CA ARG A 18 20.04 -10.92 -4.11
C ARG A 18 20.42 -9.85 -5.13
N TRP A 19 19.86 -9.92 -6.34
CA TRP A 19 20.11 -8.90 -7.35
C TRP A 19 19.63 -7.54 -6.93
N LEU A 20 18.43 -7.46 -6.36
CA LEU A 20 17.84 -6.19 -5.96
C LEU A 20 18.59 -5.52 -4.80
N PHE A 21 19.00 -6.29 -3.80
CA PHE A 21 19.52 -5.73 -2.55
C PHE A 21 21.03 -5.82 -2.39
N ASP A 22 21.65 -6.88 -2.86
CA ASP A 22 23.03 -7.20 -2.50
C ASP A 22 24.03 -7.06 -3.63
N ALA A 23 23.62 -7.25 -4.87
CA ALA A 23 24.53 -7.21 -6.01
C ALA A 23 25.05 -5.78 -6.25
N PRO A 24 26.28 -5.64 -6.81
CA PRO A 24 26.75 -4.32 -7.23
C PRO A 24 25.76 -3.65 -8.18
N ILE A 25 25.64 -2.34 -8.06
CA ILE A 25 24.64 -1.60 -8.83
C ILE A 25 24.83 -1.73 -10.35
N ALA A 26 26.08 -1.79 -10.81
CA ALA A 26 26.36 -1.97 -12.22
C ALA A 26 25.88 -3.33 -12.74
N GLU A 27 26.00 -4.37 -11.92
CA GLU A 27 25.50 -5.70 -12.27
C GLU A 27 23.97 -5.74 -12.28
N LEU A 28 23.35 -5.07 -11.33
CA LEU A 28 21.89 -4.95 -11.31
C LEU A 28 21.39 -4.26 -12.58
N ALA A 29 22.05 -3.18 -12.99
CA ALA A 29 21.70 -2.47 -14.20
C ALA A 29 21.78 -3.37 -15.43
N GLU A 30 22.84 -4.17 -15.51
CA GLU A 30 23.08 -5.09 -16.63
C GLU A 30 22.04 -6.21 -16.68
N VAL A 31 21.75 -6.82 -15.53
CA VAL A 31 20.76 -7.90 -15.42
C VAL A 31 19.36 -7.43 -15.79
N LYS A 32 18.99 -6.22 -15.38
CA LYS A 32 17.65 -5.67 -15.64
C LYS A 32 17.58 -4.95 -17.00
N GLY A 33 18.71 -4.74 -17.67
CA GLY A 33 18.72 -4.03 -18.95
C GLY A 33 18.37 -2.55 -18.82
N VAL A 34 18.79 -1.92 -17.73
CA VAL A 34 18.50 -0.51 -17.43
C VAL A 34 19.80 0.26 -17.22
N THR A 35 19.68 1.58 -17.12
CA THR A 35 20.83 2.43 -16.80
C THR A 35 21.24 2.27 -15.34
N VAL A 36 22.43 2.70 -14.99
CA VAL A 36 22.90 2.69 -13.60
C VAL A 36 21.99 3.56 -12.71
N ASP A 37 21.57 4.72 -13.22
CA ASP A 37 20.66 5.60 -12.46
C ASP A 37 19.32 4.94 -12.20
N GLU A 38 18.78 4.23 -13.19
CA GLU A 38 17.54 3.48 -13.02
C GLU A 38 17.70 2.32 -12.03
N ALA A 39 18.87 1.66 -12.05
CA ALA A 39 19.17 0.58 -11.10
C ALA A 39 19.26 1.11 -9.66
N VAL A 40 19.86 2.27 -9.47
CA VAL A 40 19.90 2.94 -8.15
C VAL A 40 18.49 3.21 -7.67
N LYS A 41 17.62 3.70 -8.54
CA LYS A 41 16.23 3.96 -8.20
C LYS A 41 15.50 2.67 -7.83
N LEU A 42 15.67 1.61 -8.60
CA LEU A 42 15.06 0.31 -8.31
C LEU A 42 15.46 -0.20 -6.93
N ARG A 43 16.75 -0.12 -6.60
CA ARG A 43 17.25 -0.55 -5.29
C ARG A 43 16.71 0.31 -4.17
N THR A 44 16.73 1.62 -4.34
CA THR A 44 16.22 2.56 -3.33
C THR A 44 14.75 2.30 -3.06
N ASP A 45 13.94 2.15 -4.12
CA ASP A 45 12.51 1.87 -3.98
C ASP A 45 12.27 0.53 -3.27
N ALA A 46 13.06 -0.49 -3.60
CA ALA A 46 12.94 -1.80 -2.96
C ALA A 46 13.28 -1.75 -1.46
N ILE A 47 14.34 -1.04 -1.10
CA ILE A 47 14.76 -0.87 0.29
C ILE A 47 13.68 -0.12 1.08
N LEU A 48 13.16 0.97 0.51
CA LEU A 48 12.11 1.75 1.16
C LEU A 48 10.84 0.94 1.35
N GLN A 49 10.46 0.15 0.36
CA GLN A 49 9.27 -0.67 0.43
C GLN A 49 9.40 -1.77 1.49
N GLU A 50 10.56 -2.43 1.58
CA GLU A 50 10.79 -3.46 2.58
C GLU A 50 10.85 -2.89 3.99
N ALA A 51 11.40 -1.70 4.16
CA ALA A 51 11.47 -1.01 5.43
C ALA A 51 10.14 -0.37 5.84
N ALA A 52 9.16 -0.33 4.93
CA ALA A 52 7.88 0.29 5.23
C ALA A 52 7.12 -0.48 6.32
N VAL A 53 6.41 0.26 7.17
CA VAL A 53 5.58 -0.31 8.22
C VAL A 53 4.45 -1.11 7.57
N PRO A 54 4.17 -2.36 8.03
CA PRO A 54 3.05 -3.14 7.50
C PRO A 54 1.72 -2.45 7.73
N ILE A 55 0.86 -2.50 6.71
CA ILE A 55 -0.48 -1.93 6.75
C ILE A 55 -1.48 -3.03 6.45
N GLU A 56 -2.43 -3.23 7.36
CA GLU A 56 -3.56 -4.14 7.16
C GLU A 56 -4.85 -3.34 7.31
N VAL A 57 -5.74 -3.47 6.34
CA VAL A 57 -7.00 -2.74 6.34
C VAL A 57 -8.16 -3.73 6.36
N THR A 58 -9.09 -3.50 7.27
CA THR A 58 -10.36 -4.24 7.35
C THR A 58 -11.48 -3.27 7.02
N VAL A 59 -12.28 -3.60 6.01
CA VAL A 59 -13.36 -2.72 5.55
C VAL A 59 -14.71 -3.33 5.90
N ARG A 60 -15.59 -2.47 6.40
CA ARG A 60 -17.01 -2.77 6.55
C ARG A 60 -17.78 -1.97 5.52
N PRO A 61 -18.24 -2.61 4.42
CA PRO A 61 -19.04 -1.91 3.42
C PRO A 61 -20.39 -1.47 4.01
N ILE A 62 -20.86 -0.33 3.54
CA ILE A 62 -22.19 0.17 3.89
C ILE A 62 -22.97 0.42 2.61
N GLU A 63 -24.28 0.60 2.74
CA GLU A 63 -25.07 1.08 1.63
C GLU A 63 -24.57 2.50 1.27
N PRO A 64 -24.24 2.74 -0.02
CA PRO A 64 -23.60 4.01 -0.39
C PRO A 64 -24.43 5.23 0.03
N GLN A 65 -23.73 6.19 0.63
CA GLN A 65 -24.27 7.50 0.97
C GLN A 65 -23.46 8.55 0.23
N GLY A 66 -23.90 8.88 -0.99
CA GLY A 66 -23.08 9.67 -1.88
C GLY A 66 -21.80 8.93 -2.24
N LYS A 67 -20.66 9.51 -1.94
CA LYS A 67 -19.36 8.89 -2.20
C LYS A 67 -18.87 8.01 -1.06
N LEU A 68 -19.52 8.04 0.09
CA LEU A 68 -19.15 7.20 1.24
C LEU A 68 -19.69 5.79 1.02
N ILE A 69 -18.80 4.82 0.95
CA ILE A 69 -19.16 3.44 0.63
C ILE A 69 -18.77 2.43 1.71
N GLY A 70 -18.14 2.89 2.78
CA GLY A 70 -17.77 2.01 3.88
C GLY A 70 -16.95 2.71 4.94
N PHE A 71 -16.64 1.95 5.98
CA PHE A 71 -15.74 2.36 7.04
C PHE A 71 -14.62 1.33 7.15
N ALA A 72 -13.46 1.77 7.61
CA ALA A 72 -12.29 0.92 7.68
C ALA A 72 -11.56 1.07 9.01
N SER A 73 -10.97 -0.04 9.45
CA SER A 73 -9.98 -0.06 10.53
C SER A 73 -8.64 -0.35 9.90
N VAL A 74 -7.63 0.42 10.27
CA VAL A 74 -6.27 0.30 9.76
C VAL A 74 -5.36 -0.17 10.88
N ASN A 75 -4.68 -1.28 10.65
CA ASN A 75 -3.62 -1.73 11.52
C ASN A 75 -2.29 -1.28 10.89
N TYR A 76 -1.69 -0.29 11.52
CA TYR A 76 -0.43 0.30 11.08
C TYR A 76 0.67 -0.09 12.06
N GLY A 77 1.43 -1.15 11.71
CA GLY A 77 2.53 -1.62 12.53
C GLY A 77 2.13 -2.05 13.95
N GLY A 78 0.92 -2.56 14.12
CA GLY A 78 0.41 -2.95 15.43
C GLY A 78 -0.49 -1.93 16.12
N VAL A 79 -0.60 -0.73 15.56
CA VAL A 79 -1.55 0.28 16.04
C VAL A 79 -2.83 0.21 15.21
N VAL A 80 -3.95 -0.02 15.87
CA VAL A 80 -5.25 -0.08 15.19
C VAL A 80 -5.93 1.27 15.28
N ILE A 81 -6.30 1.80 14.13
CA ILE A 81 -6.98 3.09 14.02
C ILE A 81 -8.32 2.84 13.36
N ASP A 82 -9.39 3.13 14.08
CA ASP A 82 -10.75 2.94 13.59
C ASP A 82 -11.30 4.19 12.91
N ASP A 83 -12.45 4.05 12.28
CA ASP A 83 -13.25 5.15 11.73
C ASP A 83 -12.65 5.87 10.53
N PHE A 84 -11.79 5.21 9.78
CA PHE A 84 -11.47 5.68 8.44
C PHE A 84 -12.70 5.57 7.56
N LYS A 85 -12.88 6.52 6.66
CA LYS A 85 -13.96 6.51 5.69
C LYS A 85 -13.46 5.93 4.37
N VAL A 86 -14.21 5.01 3.80
CA VAL A 86 -13.94 4.50 2.46
C VAL A 86 -14.74 5.34 1.48
N VAL A 87 -14.07 6.07 0.62
CA VAL A 87 -14.68 7.04 -0.28
C VAL A 87 -14.43 6.63 -1.72
N ASP A 88 -15.48 6.61 -2.52
CA ASP A 88 -15.39 6.37 -3.96
C ASP A 88 -15.14 7.70 -4.67
N GLY A 89 -13.87 8.05 -4.79
CA GLY A 89 -13.46 9.32 -5.34
C GLY A 89 -13.33 9.30 -6.85
N LYS A 90 -13.08 10.47 -7.40
CA LYS A 90 -12.94 10.69 -8.84
C LYS A 90 -11.80 9.85 -9.44
N ASN A 91 -10.72 9.68 -8.70
CA ASN A 91 -9.54 8.92 -9.15
C ASN A 91 -9.48 7.51 -8.54
N GLY A 92 -10.58 7.02 -7.99
CA GLY A 92 -10.65 5.72 -7.37
C GLY A 92 -10.96 5.79 -5.88
N ILE A 93 -10.95 4.62 -5.24
CA ILE A 93 -11.24 4.50 -3.82
C ILE A 93 -10.07 5.03 -3.00
N PHE A 94 -10.38 5.84 -2.00
CA PHE A 94 -9.36 6.28 -1.04
C PHE A 94 -9.90 6.22 0.38
N LEU A 95 -8.99 6.26 1.35
CA LEU A 95 -9.34 6.28 2.76
C LEU A 95 -9.23 7.71 3.30
N GLY A 96 -10.34 8.22 3.80
CA GLY A 96 -10.37 9.48 4.51
C GLY A 96 -10.07 9.27 5.98
N ALA A 97 -9.21 10.12 6.54
CA ALA A 97 -8.79 10.01 7.93
C ALA A 97 -9.98 10.19 8.90
N PRO A 98 -9.93 9.56 10.08
CA PRO A 98 -10.92 9.80 11.11
C PRO A 98 -10.98 11.26 11.53
N SER A 99 -12.16 11.73 11.84
CA SER A 99 -12.37 13.11 12.25
C SER A 99 -13.40 13.18 13.38
N LYS A 100 -13.42 14.30 14.07
CA LYS A 100 -14.41 14.58 15.10
C LYS A 100 -14.99 15.96 14.90
N PRO A 101 -16.22 16.21 15.40
CA PRO A 101 -16.78 17.56 15.33
C PRO A 101 -15.91 18.57 16.08
N ASP A 102 -15.71 19.73 15.47
CA ASP A 102 -14.96 20.83 16.06
C ASP A 102 -15.60 22.14 15.56
N PRO A 103 -16.40 22.82 16.39
CA PRO A 103 -17.07 24.04 15.97
C PRO A 103 -16.12 25.20 15.69
N THR A 104 -14.86 25.11 16.14
CA THR A 104 -13.85 26.14 15.85
C THR A 104 -13.17 25.94 14.51
N SER A 105 -13.38 24.77 13.87
CA SER A 105 -12.81 24.47 12.56
C SER A 105 -13.63 25.10 11.45
N ARG A 106 -12.98 25.46 10.35
CA ARG A 106 -13.63 26.00 9.16
C ARG A 106 -14.69 25.04 8.59
N THR A 107 -14.42 23.73 8.62
CA THR A 107 -15.31 22.72 8.07
C THR A 107 -16.30 22.15 9.09
N GLY A 108 -16.18 22.51 10.35
CA GLY A 108 -16.94 21.93 11.44
C GLY A 108 -16.37 20.63 11.97
N TYR A 109 -15.28 20.15 11.39
CA TYR A 109 -14.63 18.88 11.78
C TYR A 109 -13.12 19.07 11.86
N ARG A 110 -12.49 18.21 12.63
CA ARG A 110 -11.03 18.16 12.75
C ARG A 110 -10.57 16.71 12.64
N SER A 111 -9.59 16.47 11.80
CA SER A 111 -8.99 15.13 11.70
C SER A 111 -8.30 14.77 13.00
N THR A 112 -8.58 13.57 13.50
CA THR A 112 -7.92 13.04 14.70
C THR A 112 -6.65 12.28 14.35
N VAL A 113 -6.51 11.86 13.10
CA VAL A 113 -5.32 11.24 12.54
C VAL A 113 -4.98 11.97 11.26
N ARG A 114 -3.70 12.29 11.08
CA ARG A 114 -3.24 12.94 9.86
C ARG A 114 -2.15 12.12 9.22
N ILE A 115 -2.27 11.90 7.92
CA ILE A 115 -1.27 11.21 7.12
C ILE A 115 -0.48 12.30 6.40
N ASN A 116 0.73 12.56 6.87
CA ASN A 116 1.56 13.63 6.32
C ASN A 116 2.40 13.19 5.13
N ASP A 117 2.50 11.89 4.93
CA ASP A 117 3.36 11.31 3.91
C ASP A 117 2.52 10.81 2.76
N ARG A 118 2.79 11.32 1.56
CA ARG A 118 2.05 10.95 0.36
C ARG A 118 2.17 9.46 0.04
N ALA A 119 3.36 8.90 0.19
CA ALA A 119 3.58 7.49 -0.07
C ALA A 119 2.74 6.60 0.87
N THR A 120 2.65 6.99 2.13
CA THR A 120 1.82 6.28 3.11
C THR A 120 0.34 6.39 2.75
N GLN A 121 -0.12 7.58 2.33
CA GLN A 121 -1.51 7.76 1.91
C GLN A 121 -1.84 6.88 0.69
N GLU A 122 -0.94 6.79 -0.27
CA GLU A 122 -1.12 5.94 -1.45
C GLU A 122 -1.18 4.47 -1.07
N ARG A 123 -0.34 4.03 -0.14
CA ARG A 123 -0.38 2.65 0.38
C ARG A 123 -1.69 2.36 1.10
N LEU A 124 -2.18 3.29 1.90
CA LEU A 124 -3.47 3.17 2.59
C LEU A 124 -4.61 3.08 1.59
N ASN A 125 -4.60 3.92 0.57
CA ASN A 125 -5.63 3.93 -0.46
C ASN A 125 -5.67 2.60 -1.22
N ALA A 126 -4.51 2.08 -1.60
CA ALA A 126 -4.42 0.80 -2.32
C ALA A 126 -4.90 -0.36 -1.45
N ALA A 127 -4.47 -0.41 -0.20
CA ALA A 127 -4.90 -1.45 0.73
C ALA A 127 -6.39 -1.35 1.04
N GLY A 128 -6.90 -0.13 1.18
CA GLY A 128 -8.32 0.13 1.41
C GLY A 128 -9.20 -0.29 0.25
N ALA A 129 -8.78 0.01 -0.98
CA ALA A 129 -9.50 -0.40 -2.18
C ALA A 129 -9.57 -1.92 -2.29
N GLN A 130 -8.45 -2.59 -2.09
CA GLN A 130 -8.38 -4.04 -2.14
C GLN A 130 -9.27 -4.67 -1.05
N ALA A 131 -9.19 -4.16 0.17
CA ALA A 131 -10.00 -4.65 1.28
C ALA A 131 -11.50 -4.42 1.04
N TYR A 132 -11.86 -3.29 0.44
CA TYR A 132 -13.24 -3.00 0.09
C TYR A 132 -13.77 -4.01 -0.92
N HIS A 133 -13.05 -4.24 -2.01
CA HIS A 133 -13.48 -5.20 -3.03
C HIS A 133 -13.59 -6.61 -2.47
N SER A 134 -12.66 -7.03 -1.63
CA SER A 134 -12.72 -8.34 -0.97
C SER A 134 -13.94 -8.46 -0.06
N ALA A 135 -14.25 -7.41 0.70
CA ALA A 135 -15.39 -7.41 1.60
C ALA A 135 -16.72 -7.46 0.82
N VAL A 136 -16.82 -6.75 -0.30
CA VAL A 136 -18.01 -6.77 -1.15
C VAL A 136 -18.20 -8.15 -1.78
N GLU A 137 -17.13 -8.77 -2.26
CA GLU A 137 -17.19 -10.13 -2.82
C GLU A 137 -17.73 -11.13 -1.80
N LYS A 138 -17.34 -11.02 -0.54
CA LYS A 138 -17.84 -11.89 0.53
C LYS A 138 -19.34 -11.71 0.77
N LEU A 139 -19.85 -10.50 0.58
CA LEU A 139 -21.29 -10.24 0.73
C LEU A 139 -22.13 -10.83 -0.39
N ILE A 140 -21.54 -10.96 -1.58
CA ILE A 140 -22.22 -11.49 -2.76
C ILE A 140 -22.14 -13.02 -2.80
N ALA A 141 -21.12 -13.59 -2.20
CA ALA A 141 -20.86 -15.04 -2.22
C ALA A 141 -21.93 -15.85 -1.46
#